data_6dd582e202984bb91032f2256810aa48
#
_entry.id   6dd582e202984bb91032f2256810aa48
#
_cell.length_a   1.000
_cell.length_b   1.000
_cell.length_c   1.000
_cell.angle_alpha   90.00
_cell.angle_beta   90.00
_cell.angle_gamma   90.00
#
_symmetry.space_group_name_H-M   'P 1'
#
loop_
_entity.id
_entity.type
_entity.pdbx_description
1 polymer ?
#
loop_
_entity_poly.entity_id
_entity_poly.type
_entity_poly.pdbx_seq_one_letter_code
_entity_poly.pdbx_strand_id
1 'polypeptide(L)'
;MPSSGALLNWNASWPEPSLRMSARLIRVRGLVQGVGFRPYVWRLAKELGLHGWVRNDGAGVMLAVDGQKVPEFITRLPREAPRLARIDAIEAESAKVAEVAGDGFVILDSVAGDITTAIGPDAAICPDCVADLCDPAGRRWRYAFTTCTHCGPRYTVSRHLPYDRAQTSLAAFPLCPPCAAEYAAAVDRRFHAETTCCPDCGPQLRLLDAASQALPGDPLAATLRLLQAGRIVAIKGLGGFHLACDARNAETVAELRRRKQREEKPFAVMALNAASLRDYAQIGEAEAGLLARAAAPIVLCPKGGRELPGLAPGLAWLGAMLPATPLHLLLWHEAAGRPSGTDWLARPSDLLLVMTSANPHGEPLVTGNDEARERLAGIADARLLQDRKRTRLH
;
A
#
# COMPACT_ATOMS: atom_id res chain seq x y z
N MET A 1 91.19 15.20 -14.84
CA MET A 1 90.66 14.62 -16.07
C MET A 1 89.32 13.96 -15.70
N PRO A 2 88.29 14.24 -16.38
CA PRO A 2 86.98 14.50 -15.77
C PRO A 2 86.02 13.31 -15.85
N SER A 3 85.19 13.20 -14.87
CA SER A 3 84.05 12.30 -14.85
C SER A 3 82.74 13.04 -15.17
N SER A 4 82.14 12.72 -16.27
CA SER A 4 80.88 13.26 -16.73
C SER A 4 79.70 12.63 -15.89
N GLY A 5 79.06 13.48 -15.12
CA GLY A 5 77.83 13.14 -14.44
C GLY A 5 76.65 13.16 -15.41
N ALA A 6 75.94 12.03 -15.52
CA ALA A 6 74.70 11.95 -16.23
C ALA A 6 73.54 12.45 -15.32
N LEU A 7 72.95 13.57 -15.71
CA LEU A 7 71.70 14.07 -15.13
C LEU A 7 70.54 13.19 -15.55
N LEU A 8 69.96 12.43 -14.62
CA LEU A 8 68.71 11.71 -14.79
C LEU A 8 67.54 12.71 -14.83
N ASN A 9 66.92 12.76 -15.98
CA ASN A 9 65.77 13.60 -16.28
C ASN A 9 64.51 12.97 -15.67
N TRP A 10 64.06 13.49 -14.54
CA TRP A 10 62.80 13.09 -13.85
C TRP A 10 61.62 13.85 -14.44
N ASN A 11 61.23 13.63 -15.69
CA ASN A 11 59.95 14.02 -16.24
C ASN A 11 59.09 12.78 -16.43
N ALA A 12 58.77 12.12 -15.33
CA ALA A 12 57.64 11.21 -15.33
C ALA A 12 56.40 12.07 -15.06
N SER A 13 55.71 12.47 -16.12
CA SER A 13 54.37 13.01 -16.05
C SER A 13 53.44 11.90 -15.52
N TRP A 14 53.11 12.02 -14.25
CA TRP A 14 51.95 11.26 -13.68
C TRP A 14 50.73 11.71 -14.46
N PRO A 15 49.89 10.77 -15.00
CA PRO A 15 48.63 11.17 -15.59
C PRO A 15 47.83 11.80 -14.44
N GLU A 16 47.47 13.08 -14.57
CA GLU A 16 46.49 13.72 -13.71
C GLU A 16 45.22 12.80 -13.69
N PRO A 17 44.64 12.54 -12.51
CA PRO A 17 43.39 11.82 -12.46
C PRO A 17 42.39 12.63 -13.28
N SER A 18 42.04 12.13 -14.46
CA SER A 18 41.02 12.73 -15.30
C SER A 18 39.77 12.90 -14.44
N LEU A 19 39.43 14.16 -14.16
CA LEU A 19 38.12 14.53 -13.60
C LEU A 19 37.10 13.94 -14.55
N ARG A 20 36.59 12.73 -14.25
CA ARG A 20 35.43 12.17 -14.93
C ARG A 20 34.26 13.09 -14.58
N MET A 21 33.93 14.00 -15.48
CA MET A 21 32.83 14.98 -15.32
C MET A 21 31.45 14.35 -15.31
N SER A 22 31.35 13.01 -15.16
CA SER A 22 30.13 12.24 -15.21
C SER A 22 29.48 11.98 -13.85
N ALA A 23 30.27 12.03 -12.77
CA ALA A 23 29.74 11.74 -11.44
C ALA A 23 28.80 12.86 -10.93
N ARG A 24 27.63 12.47 -10.45
CA ARG A 24 26.61 13.35 -9.88
C ARG A 24 26.11 12.84 -8.54
N LEU A 25 25.94 13.74 -7.60
CA LEU A 25 25.12 13.56 -6.40
C LEU A 25 23.75 14.15 -6.70
N ILE A 26 22.70 13.37 -6.54
CA ILE A 26 21.33 13.77 -6.91
C ILE A 26 20.43 13.59 -5.70
N ARG A 27 19.68 14.64 -5.37
CA ARG A 27 18.62 14.61 -4.37
C ARG A 27 17.27 14.69 -5.06
N VAL A 28 16.39 13.76 -4.73
CA VAL A 28 15.02 13.74 -5.22
C VAL A 28 14.07 14.01 -4.06
N ARG A 29 13.26 15.06 -4.18
CA ARG A 29 12.28 15.50 -3.19
C ARG A 29 10.86 15.19 -3.66
N GLY A 30 9.95 15.00 -2.72
CA GLY A 30 8.54 14.71 -2.99
C GLY A 30 8.06 13.42 -2.30
N LEU A 31 6.99 12.82 -2.81
CA LEU A 31 6.52 11.51 -2.37
C LEU A 31 7.31 10.40 -3.07
N VAL A 32 8.53 10.17 -2.60
CA VAL A 32 9.49 9.24 -3.23
C VAL A 32 9.90 8.09 -2.31
N GLN A 33 9.38 8.04 -1.08
CA GLN A 33 9.60 6.92 -0.16
C GLN A 33 8.35 6.04 -0.04
N GLY A 34 8.54 4.73 0.13
CA GLY A 34 7.44 3.77 0.20
C GLY A 34 6.71 3.50 -1.13
N VAL A 35 7.17 3.99 -2.24
CA VAL A 35 6.55 3.90 -3.56
C VAL A 35 7.34 3.04 -4.55
N GLY A 36 8.34 2.30 -4.07
CA GLY A 36 9.24 1.50 -4.94
C GLY A 36 10.29 2.33 -5.67
N PHE A 37 10.58 3.56 -5.19
CA PHE A 37 11.49 4.47 -5.87
C PHE A 37 12.95 3.98 -5.85
N ARG A 38 13.48 3.51 -4.71
CA ARG A 38 14.84 2.92 -4.64
C ARG A 38 15.01 1.73 -5.59
N PRO A 39 14.13 0.71 -5.61
CA PRO A 39 14.13 -0.35 -6.61
C PRO A 39 14.06 0.13 -8.06
N TYR A 40 13.28 1.16 -8.33
CA TYR A 40 13.18 1.79 -9.65
C TYR A 40 14.50 2.42 -10.07
N VAL A 41 15.08 3.28 -9.22
CA VAL A 41 16.39 3.91 -9.47
C VAL A 41 17.46 2.86 -9.73
N TRP A 42 17.48 1.80 -8.93
CA TRP A 42 18.42 0.70 -9.08
C TRP A 42 18.29 0.02 -10.45
N ARG A 43 17.05 -0.31 -10.88
CA ARG A 43 16.82 -0.94 -12.19
C ARG A 43 17.24 -0.04 -13.35
N LEU A 44 16.87 1.24 -13.30
CA LEU A 44 17.22 2.23 -14.32
C LEU A 44 18.74 2.42 -14.43
N ALA A 45 19.43 2.50 -13.29
CA ALA A 45 20.90 2.61 -13.26
C ALA A 45 21.58 1.36 -13.85
N LYS A 46 21.08 0.16 -13.49
CA LYS A 46 21.60 -1.11 -14.06
C LYS A 46 21.36 -1.22 -15.56
N GLU A 47 20.19 -0.86 -16.05
CA GLU A 47 19.86 -0.82 -17.48
C GLU A 47 20.81 0.07 -18.26
N LEU A 48 21.15 1.23 -17.69
CA LEU A 48 22.05 2.20 -18.31
C LEU A 48 23.55 1.92 -18.08
N GLY A 49 23.88 0.86 -17.33
CA GLY A 49 25.28 0.50 -17.01
C GLY A 49 25.97 1.53 -16.12
N LEU A 50 25.23 2.17 -15.20
CA LEU A 50 25.77 3.16 -14.27
C LEU A 50 26.28 2.49 -13.00
N HIS A 51 27.23 3.14 -12.35
CA HIS A 51 27.77 2.81 -11.03
C HIS A 51 27.25 3.78 -9.97
N GLY A 52 27.21 3.35 -8.71
CA GLY A 52 26.83 4.21 -7.61
C GLY A 52 25.88 3.60 -6.61
N TRP A 53 25.09 4.45 -5.97
CA TRP A 53 24.17 4.01 -4.92
C TRP A 53 22.93 4.90 -4.81
N VAL A 54 21.90 4.36 -4.16
CA VAL A 54 20.69 5.09 -3.77
C VAL A 54 20.28 4.74 -2.35
N ARG A 55 19.81 5.73 -1.58
CA ARG A 55 19.28 5.56 -0.21
C ARG A 55 18.17 6.57 0.10
N ASN A 56 17.38 6.24 1.11
CA ASN A 56 16.46 7.20 1.72
C ASN A 56 17.18 8.02 2.79
N ASP A 57 16.75 9.26 2.99
CA ASP A 57 17.09 10.09 4.17
C ASP A 57 15.86 10.89 4.63
N GLY A 58 16.01 11.74 5.63
CA GLY A 58 14.93 12.58 6.14
C GLY A 58 14.37 13.59 5.13
N ALA A 59 15.10 13.89 4.05
CA ALA A 59 14.72 14.89 3.05
C ALA A 59 14.18 14.28 1.73
N GLY A 60 14.21 12.96 1.58
CA GLY A 60 13.73 12.29 0.37
C GLY A 60 14.58 11.10 -0.03
N VAL A 61 15.05 11.08 -1.27
CA VAL A 61 15.99 10.08 -1.79
C VAL A 61 17.27 10.77 -2.24
N MET A 62 18.39 10.25 -1.76
CA MET A 62 19.72 10.65 -2.17
C MET A 62 20.34 9.54 -3.01
N LEU A 63 20.99 9.91 -4.11
CA LEU A 63 21.71 8.96 -4.94
C LEU A 63 22.99 9.58 -5.50
N ALA A 64 24.01 8.75 -5.67
CA ALA A 64 25.22 9.11 -6.39
C ALA A 64 25.34 8.20 -7.61
N VAL A 65 25.65 8.79 -8.77
CA VAL A 65 25.75 8.06 -10.04
C VAL A 65 26.99 8.50 -10.81
N ASP A 66 27.64 7.54 -11.45
CA ASP A 66 28.72 7.76 -12.39
C ASP A 66 28.56 6.87 -13.64
N GLY A 67 28.97 7.41 -14.78
CA GLY A 67 28.95 6.71 -16.07
C GLY A 67 28.55 7.63 -17.22
N GLN A 68 28.78 7.16 -18.44
CA GLN A 68 28.56 7.97 -19.64
C GLN A 68 27.08 8.34 -19.87
N LYS A 69 26.15 7.53 -19.39
CA LYS A 69 24.69 7.72 -19.59
C LYS A 69 24.01 8.48 -18.43
N VAL A 70 24.74 9.14 -17.56
CA VAL A 70 24.15 9.97 -16.48
C VAL A 70 23.19 11.04 -16.99
N PRO A 71 23.43 11.75 -18.11
CA PRO A 71 22.43 12.70 -18.65
C PRO A 71 21.11 12.04 -19.07
N GLU A 72 21.18 10.84 -19.68
CA GLU A 72 20.00 10.04 -20.03
C GLU A 72 19.25 9.59 -18.78
N PHE A 73 19.96 9.11 -17.78
CA PHE A 73 19.40 8.72 -16.49
C PHE A 73 18.61 9.86 -15.82
N ILE A 74 19.18 11.06 -15.73
CA ILE A 74 18.52 12.23 -15.14
C ILE A 74 17.25 12.60 -15.92
N THR A 75 17.26 12.45 -17.24
CA THR A 75 16.11 12.75 -18.10
C THR A 75 14.98 11.72 -17.92
N ARG A 76 15.32 10.43 -17.81
CA ARG A 76 14.36 9.33 -17.63
C ARG A 76 13.83 9.24 -16.20
N LEU A 77 14.60 9.65 -15.20
CA LEU A 77 14.26 9.53 -13.77
C LEU A 77 12.87 10.08 -13.42
N PRO A 78 12.43 11.27 -13.84
CA PRO A 78 11.08 11.74 -13.57
C PRO A 78 10.01 11.14 -14.50
N ARG A 79 10.37 10.74 -15.73
CA ARG A 79 9.41 10.30 -16.76
C ARG A 79 8.90 8.89 -16.53
N GLU A 80 9.74 8.02 -15.99
CA GLU A 80 9.47 6.60 -15.78
C GLU A 80 9.27 6.26 -14.30
N ALA A 81 9.10 7.29 -13.46
CA ALA A 81 8.92 7.14 -12.02
C ALA A 81 7.72 6.22 -11.68
N PRO A 82 7.79 5.44 -10.60
CA PRO A 82 6.69 4.59 -10.16
C PRO A 82 5.37 5.35 -10.02
N ARG A 83 4.27 4.73 -10.39
CA ARG A 83 2.92 5.34 -10.44
C ARG A 83 2.49 6.06 -9.14
N LEU A 84 2.99 5.63 -7.99
CA LEU A 84 2.69 6.25 -6.69
C LEU A 84 3.68 7.35 -6.32
N ALA A 85 4.76 7.52 -7.08
CA ALA A 85 5.74 8.58 -6.84
C ALA A 85 5.21 9.93 -7.30
N ARG A 86 5.56 10.98 -6.56
CA ARG A 86 5.44 12.36 -7.00
C ARG A 86 6.77 13.04 -6.73
N ILE A 87 7.41 13.49 -7.78
CA ILE A 87 8.68 14.22 -7.72
C ILE A 87 8.36 15.69 -7.73
N ASP A 88 8.72 16.40 -6.67
CA ASP A 88 8.52 17.83 -6.54
C ASP A 88 9.78 18.61 -6.97
N ALA A 89 10.98 18.04 -6.75
CA ALA A 89 12.26 18.61 -7.20
C ALA A 89 13.34 17.53 -7.41
N ILE A 90 14.24 17.79 -8.35
CA ILE A 90 15.49 17.04 -8.55
C ILE A 90 16.62 18.04 -8.52
N GLU A 91 17.50 17.92 -7.54
CA GLU A 91 18.70 18.73 -7.35
C GLU A 91 19.90 17.86 -7.72
N ALA A 92 20.73 18.30 -8.66
CA ALA A 92 21.90 17.55 -9.10
C ALA A 92 23.16 18.42 -9.05
N GLU A 93 24.18 17.92 -8.39
CA GLU A 93 25.49 18.58 -8.27
C GLU A 93 26.63 17.66 -8.71
N SER A 94 27.77 18.23 -9.02
CA SER A 94 28.95 17.44 -9.35
C SER A 94 29.48 16.73 -8.12
N ALA A 95 29.74 15.42 -8.24
CA ALA A 95 30.27 14.58 -7.19
C ALA A 95 31.72 14.19 -7.45
N LYS A 96 32.49 13.92 -6.39
CA LYS A 96 33.80 13.30 -6.50
C LYS A 96 33.65 11.82 -6.79
N VAL A 97 34.50 11.22 -7.62
CA VAL A 97 34.46 9.79 -7.94
C VAL A 97 34.53 8.92 -6.69
N ALA A 98 35.25 9.35 -5.65
CA ALA A 98 35.32 8.67 -4.36
C ALA A 98 33.98 8.58 -3.62
N GLU A 99 33.02 9.47 -3.90
CA GLU A 99 31.66 9.45 -3.32
C GLU A 99 30.74 8.44 -4.03
N VAL A 100 31.14 7.97 -5.20
CA VAL A 100 30.40 7.01 -6.04
C VAL A 100 31.03 5.61 -6.02
N ALA A 101 32.11 5.41 -5.25
CA ALA A 101 32.95 4.22 -5.28
C ALA A 101 32.17 2.93 -4.99
N GLY A 102 32.31 1.93 -5.87
CA GLY A 102 31.75 0.58 -5.76
C GLY A 102 31.64 -0.09 -7.13
N ASP A 103 31.69 -1.43 -7.14
CA ASP A 103 31.46 -2.21 -8.35
C ASP A 103 29.95 -2.34 -8.63
N GLY A 104 29.44 -1.49 -9.53
CA GLY A 104 28.05 -1.50 -9.96
C GLY A 104 27.16 -0.50 -9.19
N PHE A 105 25.84 -0.77 -9.15
CA PHE A 105 24.86 0.10 -8.49
C PHE A 105 24.17 -0.65 -7.34
N VAL A 106 24.09 -0.02 -6.15
CA VAL A 106 23.59 -0.65 -4.91
C VAL A 106 22.52 0.21 -4.23
N ILE A 107 21.62 -0.43 -3.47
CA ILE A 107 20.73 0.24 -2.53
C ILE A 107 21.39 0.18 -1.16
N LEU A 108 21.67 1.36 -0.58
CA LEU A 108 22.23 1.49 0.76
C LEU A 108 21.14 1.61 1.81
N ASP A 109 21.51 1.35 3.07
CA ASP A 109 20.66 1.59 4.23
C ASP A 109 20.29 3.08 4.32
N SER A 110 19.12 3.34 4.85
CA SER A 110 18.63 4.71 5.05
C SER A 110 19.40 5.41 6.16
N VAL A 111 19.54 6.74 6.04
CA VAL A 111 20.21 7.58 7.03
C VAL A 111 19.20 8.45 7.73
N ALA A 112 19.25 8.47 9.07
CA ALA A 112 18.45 9.39 9.88
C ALA A 112 18.88 10.84 9.63
N GLY A 113 17.96 11.78 9.81
CA GLY A 113 18.19 13.22 9.66
C GLY A 113 16.90 13.99 9.87
N ASP A 114 16.97 15.31 9.71
CA ASP A 114 15.80 16.18 9.80
C ASP A 114 14.75 15.79 8.75
N ILE A 115 13.52 15.59 9.21
CA ILE A 115 12.43 15.11 8.37
C ILE A 115 11.79 16.29 7.65
N THR A 116 12.02 16.39 6.34
CA THR A 116 11.39 17.36 5.44
C THR A 116 10.64 16.70 4.29
N THR A 117 10.66 15.34 4.22
CA THR A 117 9.88 14.55 3.27
C THR A 117 8.58 14.05 3.91
N ALA A 118 7.66 13.56 3.07
CA ALA A 118 6.40 12.98 3.51
C ALA A 118 6.28 11.53 3.01
N ILE A 119 5.49 10.74 3.74
CA ILE A 119 5.06 9.43 3.26
C ILE A 119 3.74 9.55 2.51
N GLY A 120 3.63 8.81 1.39
CA GLY A 120 2.40 8.75 0.62
C GLY A 120 1.25 8.05 1.38
N PRO A 121 0.00 8.27 0.93
CA PRO A 121 -1.15 7.55 1.44
C PRO A 121 -1.05 6.05 1.15
N ASP A 122 -1.86 5.27 1.86
CA ASP A 122 -2.08 3.87 1.52
C ASP A 122 -2.67 3.74 0.11
N ALA A 123 -2.30 2.69 -0.61
CA ALA A 123 -2.75 2.45 -1.97
C ALA A 123 -3.57 1.16 -2.06
N ALA A 124 -4.61 1.16 -2.89
CA ALA A 124 -5.40 -0.02 -3.18
C ALA A 124 -4.55 -1.15 -3.74
N ILE A 125 -5.00 -2.39 -3.52
CA ILE A 125 -4.36 -3.59 -4.04
C ILE A 125 -4.19 -3.51 -5.56
N CYS A 126 -3.00 -3.83 -6.07
CA CYS A 126 -2.73 -3.83 -7.51
C CYS A 126 -3.15 -5.15 -8.16
N PRO A 127 -3.33 -5.16 -9.51
CA PRO A 127 -3.74 -6.38 -10.24
C PRO A 127 -2.83 -7.59 -10.00
N ASP A 128 -1.50 -7.39 -9.95
CA ASP A 128 -0.56 -8.48 -9.69
C ASP A 128 -0.73 -9.11 -8.31
N CYS A 129 -1.02 -8.29 -7.28
CA CYS A 129 -1.31 -8.80 -5.94
C CYS A 129 -2.69 -9.46 -5.86
N VAL A 130 -3.65 -9.03 -6.69
CA VAL A 130 -4.93 -9.73 -6.84
C VAL A 130 -4.72 -11.09 -7.50
N ALA A 131 -3.87 -11.17 -8.53
CA ALA A 131 -3.52 -12.45 -9.15
C ALA A 131 -2.90 -13.43 -8.14
N ASP A 132 -1.92 -12.99 -7.34
CA ASP A 132 -1.35 -13.82 -6.26
C ASP A 132 -2.41 -14.26 -5.22
N LEU A 133 -3.36 -13.37 -4.92
CA LEU A 133 -4.43 -13.66 -3.96
C LEU A 133 -5.38 -14.76 -4.45
N CYS A 134 -5.56 -14.84 -5.79
CA CYS A 134 -6.48 -15.74 -6.47
C CYS A 134 -5.77 -16.95 -7.13
N ASP A 135 -4.48 -17.16 -6.87
CA ASP A 135 -3.71 -18.31 -7.34
C ASP A 135 -3.62 -19.41 -6.26
N PRO A 136 -4.36 -20.54 -6.40
CA PRO A 136 -4.34 -21.61 -5.42
C PRO A 136 -2.97 -22.27 -5.23
N ALA A 137 -2.09 -22.20 -6.24
CA ALA A 137 -0.73 -22.72 -6.17
C ALA A 137 0.25 -21.73 -5.52
N GLY A 138 -0.17 -20.48 -5.38
CA GLY A 138 0.66 -19.40 -4.85
C GLY A 138 0.76 -19.41 -3.32
N ARG A 139 1.94 -19.06 -2.78
CA ARG A 139 2.16 -18.94 -1.31
C ARG A 139 1.23 -17.92 -0.63
N ARG A 140 0.65 -17.00 -1.38
CA ARG A 140 -0.24 -15.93 -0.87
C ARG A 140 -1.70 -16.16 -1.25
N TRP A 141 -2.05 -17.39 -1.63
CA TRP A 141 -3.43 -17.76 -1.82
C TRP A 141 -4.29 -17.32 -0.62
N ARG A 142 -5.29 -16.50 -0.91
CA ARG A 142 -6.24 -15.97 0.10
C ARG A 142 -5.59 -15.29 1.32
N TYR A 143 -4.39 -14.73 1.17
CA TYR A 143 -3.73 -14.05 2.27
C TYR A 143 -4.12 -12.57 2.35
N ALA A 144 -4.81 -12.19 3.41
CA ALA A 144 -5.44 -10.87 3.62
C ALA A 144 -4.45 -9.67 3.72
N PHE A 145 -3.14 -9.93 3.76
CA PHE A 145 -2.10 -8.90 3.88
C PHE A 145 -1.12 -8.92 2.72
N THR A 146 -1.51 -9.52 1.60
CA THR A 146 -0.72 -9.52 0.34
C THR A 146 -0.47 -8.11 -0.14
N THR A 147 0.80 -7.77 -0.43
CA THR A 147 1.23 -6.44 -0.88
C THR A 147 2.53 -6.53 -1.67
N CYS A 148 2.88 -5.44 -2.37
CA CYS A 148 4.16 -5.26 -3.06
C CYS A 148 4.60 -3.78 -3.01
N THR A 149 5.61 -3.40 -3.79
CA THR A 149 6.07 -1.99 -3.88
C THR A 149 5.02 -1.04 -4.46
N HIS A 150 4.02 -1.54 -5.22
CA HIS A 150 3.04 -0.73 -5.94
C HIS A 150 1.68 -0.60 -5.23
N CYS A 151 1.45 -1.29 -4.10
CA CYS A 151 0.15 -1.29 -3.42
C CYS A 151 0.27 -1.54 -1.93
N GLY A 152 -0.86 -1.44 -1.22
CA GLY A 152 -0.96 -1.72 0.20
C GLY A 152 -0.63 -0.54 1.10
N PRO A 153 -0.41 -0.80 2.39
CA PRO A 153 -0.26 0.26 3.40
C PRO A 153 1.09 0.98 3.29
N ARG A 154 1.07 2.26 3.59
CA ARG A 154 2.23 3.16 3.72
C ARG A 154 2.12 3.97 5.00
N TYR A 155 1.26 4.99 4.98
CA TYR A 155 1.02 5.87 6.12
C TYR A 155 0.55 5.10 7.36
N THR A 156 -0.41 4.19 7.20
CA THR A 156 -1.03 3.50 8.34
C THR A 156 -0.12 2.50 9.06
N VAL A 157 1.00 2.11 8.45
CA VAL A 157 1.98 1.20 9.07
C VAL A 157 3.25 1.91 9.50
N SER A 158 3.52 3.12 9.02
CA SER A 158 4.74 3.86 9.36
C SER A 158 4.72 4.34 10.81
N ARG A 159 5.86 4.25 11.46
CA ARG A 159 6.13 4.78 12.80
C ARG A 159 6.98 6.04 12.72
N HIS A 160 8.02 5.97 11.91
CA HIS A 160 8.99 7.03 11.69
C HIS A 160 9.43 7.05 10.23
N LEU A 161 10.09 8.13 9.82
CA LEU A 161 10.83 8.25 8.57
C LEU A 161 12.35 8.21 8.89
N PRO A 162 13.19 7.79 7.97
CA PRO A 162 12.91 7.28 6.62
C PRO A 162 12.08 5.98 6.59
N TYR A 163 11.36 5.76 5.46
CA TYR A 163 10.47 4.59 5.32
C TYR A 163 11.26 3.32 5.06
N ASP A 164 11.42 2.51 6.08
CA ASP A 164 12.03 1.18 6.06
C ASP A 164 11.24 0.23 6.96
N ARG A 165 11.35 -1.10 6.74
CA ARG A 165 10.60 -2.11 7.50
C ARG A 165 10.75 -1.96 9.01
N ALA A 166 11.97 -1.68 9.50
CA ALA A 166 12.25 -1.47 10.92
C ALA A 166 11.45 -0.29 11.51
N GLN A 167 11.11 0.70 10.69
CA GLN A 167 10.33 1.88 11.06
C GLN A 167 8.83 1.73 10.79
N THR A 168 8.36 0.50 10.57
CA THR A 168 6.95 0.18 10.37
C THR A 168 6.41 -0.76 11.46
N SER A 169 5.09 -0.93 11.52
CA SER A 169 4.46 -1.94 12.35
C SER A 169 4.82 -3.38 11.95
N LEU A 170 5.34 -3.58 10.73
CA LEU A 170 5.79 -4.87 10.22
C LEU A 170 7.17 -5.30 10.79
N ALA A 171 7.87 -4.43 11.51
CA ALA A 171 9.08 -4.80 12.26
C ALA A 171 8.85 -5.96 13.24
N ALA A 172 7.61 -6.10 13.77
CA ALA A 172 7.22 -7.19 14.64
C ALA A 172 7.07 -8.56 13.95
N PHE A 173 7.17 -8.59 12.61
CA PHE A 173 6.99 -9.77 11.76
C PHE A 173 8.26 -10.04 10.93
N PRO A 174 9.27 -10.75 11.49
CA PRO A 174 10.47 -11.11 10.75
C PRO A 174 10.13 -11.90 9.47
N LEU A 175 10.82 -11.61 8.38
CA LEU A 175 10.59 -12.31 7.13
C LEU A 175 11.03 -13.77 7.23
N CYS A 176 10.18 -14.69 6.76
CA CYS A 176 10.59 -16.08 6.53
C CYS A 176 11.60 -16.16 5.37
N PRO A 177 12.39 -17.23 5.22
CA PRO A 177 13.41 -17.33 4.19
C PRO A 177 12.90 -17.06 2.76
N PRO A 178 11.73 -17.60 2.32
CA PRO A 178 11.20 -17.26 1.01
C PRO A 178 10.84 -15.77 0.83
N CYS A 179 10.25 -15.12 1.86
CA CYS A 179 9.94 -13.69 1.79
C CYS A 179 11.20 -12.82 1.83
N ALA A 180 12.24 -13.23 2.54
CA ALA A 180 13.55 -12.56 2.56
C ALA A 180 14.22 -12.66 1.17
N ALA A 181 14.15 -13.83 0.51
CA ALA A 181 14.66 -14.01 -0.83
C ALA A 181 13.95 -13.10 -1.85
N GLU A 182 12.61 -13.03 -1.83
CA GLU A 182 11.85 -12.08 -2.68
C GLU A 182 12.21 -10.61 -2.39
N TYR A 183 12.38 -10.26 -1.11
CA TYR A 183 12.76 -8.91 -0.70
C TYR A 183 14.14 -8.50 -1.21
N ALA A 184 15.09 -9.45 -1.30
CA ALA A 184 16.45 -9.21 -1.78
C ALA A 184 16.61 -9.38 -3.30
N ALA A 185 15.66 -10.02 -3.99
CA ALA A 185 15.77 -10.32 -5.41
C ALA A 185 15.32 -9.14 -6.27
N ALA A 186 16.26 -8.54 -7.01
CA ALA A 186 16.01 -7.36 -7.84
C ALA A 186 14.99 -7.56 -8.97
N VAL A 187 14.81 -8.80 -9.42
CA VAL A 187 13.83 -9.19 -10.45
C VAL A 187 12.42 -9.37 -9.88
N ASP A 188 12.29 -9.49 -8.55
CA ASP A 188 11.01 -9.67 -7.89
C ASP A 188 10.30 -8.31 -7.70
N ARG A 189 8.98 -8.28 -7.87
CA ARG A 189 8.15 -7.08 -7.63
C ARG A 189 8.05 -6.70 -6.14
N ARG A 190 8.56 -7.56 -5.24
CA ARG A 190 8.69 -7.32 -3.80
C ARG A 190 10.10 -6.91 -3.39
N PHE A 191 10.99 -6.68 -4.35
CA PHE A 191 12.31 -6.14 -4.08
C PHE A 191 12.21 -4.84 -3.25
N HIS A 192 12.75 -4.85 -2.03
CA HIS A 192 12.59 -3.78 -1.04
C HIS A 192 11.14 -3.33 -0.78
N ALA A 193 10.18 -4.27 -0.84
CA ALA A 193 8.81 -4.00 -0.41
C ALA A 193 8.70 -4.13 1.11
N GLU A 194 8.78 -3.03 1.84
CA GLU A 194 8.90 -2.99 3.30
C GLU A 194 7.74 -3.68 4.03
N THR A 195 6.57 -3.73 3.40
CA THR A 195 5.36 -4.35 3.96
C THR A 195 5.15 -5.80 3.54
N THR A 196 6.07 -6.39 2.76
CA THR A 196 5.91 -7.77 2.28
C THR A 196 5.87 -8.78 3.41
N CYS A 197 5.01 -9.79 3.26
CA CYS A 197 4.88 -10.93 4.16
C CYS A 197 4.07 -12.06 3.47
N CYS A 198 3.93 -13.20 4.13
CA CYS A 198 3.07 -14.30 3.71
C CYS A 198 2.34 -14.89 4.94
N PRO A 199 1.46 -15.90 4.78
CA PRO A 199 0.76 -16.50 5.92
C PRO A 199 1.67 -17.00 7.05
N ASP A 200 2.90 -17.45 6.73
CA ASP A 200 3.82 -18.01 7.70
C ASP A 200 4.53 -16.95 8.56
N CYS A 201 4.80 -15.77 7.98
CA CYS A 201 5.60 -14.74 8.65
C CYS A 201 4.87 -13.43 8.91
N GLY A 202 3.64 -13.28 8.46
CA GLY A 202 2.91 -12.02 8.59
C GLY A 202 1.70 -12.10 9.51
N PRO A 203 0.94 -11.00 9.58
CA PRO A 203 -0.25 -10.89 10.39
C PRO A 203 -1.32 -11.95 10.08
N GLN A 204 -2.16 -12.28 11.08
CA GLN A 204 -3.24 -13.24 10.98
C GLN A 204 -4.59 -12.58 11.27
N LEU A 205 -5.66 -13.13 10.69
CA LEU A 205 -7.03 -12.74 10.97
C LEU A 205 -7.60 -13.55 12.14
N ARG A 206 -8.41 -12.92 12.96
CA ARG A 206 -9.23 -13.57 14.00
C ARG A 206 -10.61 -12.94 14.03
N LEU A 207 -11.63 -13.79 14.07
CA LEU A 207 -13.00 -13.33 14.24
C LEU A 207 -13.45 -13.60 15.68
N LEU A 208 -13.92 -12.56 16.35
CA LEU A 208 -14.49 -12.66 17.70
C LEU A 208 -15.98 -12.33 17.64
N ASP A 209 -16.77 -13.00 18.48
CA ASP A 209 -18.17 -12.66 18.71
C ASP A 209 -18.35 -11.40 19.59
N ALA A 210 -19.59 -11.07 19.94
CA ALA A 210 -19.92 -9.95 20.82
C ALA A 210 -19.33 -10.10 22.22
N ALA A 211 -19.19 -11.34 22.71
CA ALA A 211 -18.60 -11.67 24.02
C ALA A 211 -17.07 -11.74 23.98
N SER A 212 -16.44 -11.39 22.85
CA SER A 212 -15.00 -11.46 22.60
C SER A 212 -14.42 -12.88 22.61
N GLN A 213 -15.25 -13.89 22.37
CA GLN A 213 -14.83 -15.27 22.18
C GLN A 213 -14.45 -15.51 20.72
N ALA A 214 -13.39 -16.27 20.49
CA ALA A 214 -12.95 -16.61 19.14
C ALA A 214 -13.97 -17.54 18.45
N LEU A 215 -14.44 -17.15 17.28
CA LEU A 215 -15.28 -18.00 16.46
C LEU A 215 -14.41 -19.00 15.69
N PRO A 216 -14.77 -20.29 15.67
CA PRO A 216 -13.98 -21.32 15.03
C PRO A 216 -14.05 -21.26 13.49
N GLY A 217 -13.05 -21.86 12.83
CA GLY A 217 -12.97 -22.02 11.38
C GLY A 217 -12.32 -20.83 10.66
N ASP A 218 -12.52 -20.76 9.35
CA ASP A 218 -12.00 -19.68 8.50
C ASP A 218 -12.67 -18.33 8.86
N PRO A 219 -11.90 -17.33 9.33
CA PRO A 219 -12.46 -16.03 9.74
C PRO A 219 -13.21 -15.29 8.63
N LEU A 220 -12.78 -15.45 7.36
CA LEU A 220 -13.43 -14.82 6.21
C LEU A 220 -14.79 -15.45 5.91
N ALA A 221 -14.83 -16.79 5.85
CA ALA A 221 -16.06 -17.52 5.65
C ALA A 221 -17.07 -17.26 6.77
N ALA A 222 -16.62 -17.24 8.01
CA ALA A 222 -17.48 -16.95 9.16
C ALA A 222 -17.97 -15.48 9.13
N THR A 223 -17.12 -14.53 8.74
CA THR A 223 -17.53 -13.11 8.57
C THR A 223 -18.60 -12.98 7.50
N LEU A 224 -18.42 -13.63 6.33
CA LEU A 224 -19.41 -13.58 5.25
C LEU A 224 -20.76 -14.17 5.70
N ARG A 225 -20.76 -15.33 6.38
CA ARG A 225 -22.00 -15.92 6.92
C ARG A 225 -22.74 -14.99 7.87
N LEU A 226 -22.01 -14.28 8.75
CA LEU A 226 -22.62 -13.30 9.66
C LEU A 226 -23.24 -12.13 8.89
N LEU A 227 -22.53 -11.58 7.89
CA LEU A 227 -23.04 -10.49 7.06
C LEU A 227 -24.31 -10.91 6.31
N GLN A 228 -24.33 -12.12 5.71
CA GLN A 228 -25.49 -12.69 5.03
C GLN A 228 -26.66 -13.00 5.98
N ALA A 229 -26.36 -13.30 7.23
CA ALA A 229 -27.37 -13.49 8.28
C ALA A 229 -27.89 -12.17 8.88
N GLY A 230 -27.59 -11.02 8.27
CA GLY A 230 -28.05 -9.71 8.73
C GLY A 230 -27.35 -9.25 10.02
N ARG A 231 -26.09 -9.65 10.24
CA ARG A 231 -25.31 -9.17 11.39
C ARG A 231 -24.42 -8.01 11.00
N ILE A 232 -24.15 -7.15 11.99
CA ILE A 232 -23.23 -6.02 11.88
C ILE A 232 -21.85 -6.48 12.33
N VAL A 233 -20.85 -6.43 11.44
CA VAL A 233 -19.48 -6.86 11.72
C VAL A 233 -18.54 -5.67 11.71
N ALA A 234 -17.73 -5.51 12.75
CA ALA A 234 -16.63 -4.58 12.74
C ALA A 234 -15.40 -5.23 12.08
N ILE A 235 -14.93 -4.68 10.97
CA ILE A 235 -13.82 -5.20 10.17
C ILE A 235 -12.63 -4.26 10.29
N LYS A 236 -11.48 -4.77 10.76
CA LYS A 236 -10.25 -3.98 10.86
C LYS A 236 -9.59 -3.81 9.49
N GLY A 237 -9.75 -2.62 8.90
CA GLY A 237 -9.12 -2.21 7.64
C GLY A 237 -7.67 -1.75 7.79
N LEU A 238 -7.21 -0.88 6.91
CA LEU A 238 -5.88 -0.26 6.96
C LEU A 238 -5.80 0.76 8.09
N GLY A 239 -6.66 1.75 8.08
CA GLY A 239 -6.62 2.91 8.97
C GLY A 239 -7.36 2.77 10.29
N GLY A 240 -8.13 1.73 10.50
CA GLY A 240 -8.99 1.49 11.66
C GLY A 240 -10.12 0.55 11.31
N PHE A 241 -11.14 0.47 12.16
CA PHE A 241 -12.28 -0.40 11.95
C PHE A 241 -13.35 0.25 11.08
N HIS A 242 -14.00 -0.56 10.27
CA HIS A 242 -15.27 -0.26 9.60
C HIS A 242 -16.39 -1.10 10.20
N LEU A 243 -17.58 -0.55 10.30
CA LEU A 243 -18.80 -1.35 10.50
C LEU A 243 -19.35 -1.72 9.13
N ALA A 244 -19.59 -2.99 8.93
CA ALA A 244 -20.13 -3.55 7.70
C ALA A 244 -21.40 -4.34 7.98
N CYS A 245 -22.38 -4.28 7.06
CA CYS A 245 -23.56 -5.13 7.00
C CYS A 245 -24.03 -5.26 5.55
N ASP A 246 -24.96 -6.20 5.26
CA ASP A 246 -25.57 -6.29 3.91
C ASP A 246 -26.39 -5.03 3.64
N ALA A 247 -25.99 -4.27 2.61
CA ALA A 247 -26.62 -3.01 2.21
C ALA A 247 -28.05 -3.19 1.66
N ARG A 248 -28.42 -4.41 1.26
CA ARG A 248 -29.74 -4.76 0.73
C ARG A 248 -30.73 -5.14 1.83
N ASN A 249 -30.25 -5.41 3.04
CA ASN A 249 -31.09 -5.75 4.18
C ASN A 249 -31.50 -4.47 4.92
N ALA A 250 -32.72 -3.99 4.63
CA ALA A 250 -33.26 -2.75 5.20
C ALA A 250 -33.30 -2.76 6.74
N GLU A 251 -33.63 -3.90 7.34
CA GLU A 251 -33.73 -4.06 8.80
C GLU A 251 -32.34 -3.92 9.44
N THR A 252 -31.32 -4.57 8.85
CA THR A 252 -29.96 -4.48 9.35
C THR A 252 -29.38 -3.08 9.19
N VAL A 253 -29.67 -2.39 8.08
CA VAL A 253 -29.27 -1.01 7.86
C VAL A 253 -29.93 -0.08 8.89
N ALA A 254 -31.22 -0.26 9.15
CA ALA A 254 -31.93 0.50 10.19
C ALA A 254 -31.35 0.24 11.58
N GLU A 255 -31.04 -1.01 11.90
CA GLU A 255 -30.42 -1.39 13.17
C GLU A 255 -29.01 -0.78 13.31
N LEU A 256 -28.19 -0.78 12.25
CA LEU A 256 -26.89 -0.10 12.25
C LEU A 256 -27.05 1.39 12.51
N ARG A 257 -28.04 2.06 11.91
CA ARG A 257 -28.34 3.48 12.18
C ARG A 257 -28.69 3.71 13.64
N ARG A 258 -29.57 2.90 14.19
CA ARG A 258 -30.01 2.97 15.60
C ARG A 258 -28.82 2.80 16.55
N ARG A 259 -28.02 1.74 16.39
CA ARG A 259 -26.86 1.46 17.27
C ARG A 259 -25.79 2.53 17.15
N LYS A 260 -25.62 3.11 15.96
CA LYS A 260 -24.63 4.16 15.69
C LYS A 260 -25.14 5.56 15.99
N GLN A 261 -26.42 5.72 16.34
CA GLN A 261 -27.09 7.02 16.55
C GLN A 261 -26.82 7.97 15.36
N ARG A 262 -27.08 7.47 14.16
CA ARG A 262 -26.77 8.17 12.90
C ARG A 262 -28.02 8.19 12.01
N GLU A 263 -28.89 9.16 12.28
CA GLU A 263 -30.23 9.22 11.66
C GLU A 263 -30.17 9.59 10.17
N GLU A 264 -29.51 10.68 9.81
CA GLU A 264 -29.59 11.26 8.47
C GLU A 264 -28.31 11.07 7.62
N LYS A 265 -27.13 11.10 8.25
CA LYS A 265 -25.85 11.04 7.51
C LYS A 265 -25.75 9.77 6.65
N PRO A 266 -25.47 9.87 5.33
CA PRO A 266 -25.47 8.72 4.43
C PRO A 266 -24.36 7.72 4.79
N PHE A 267 -24.62 6.45 4.46
CA PHE A 267 -23.61 5.40 4.43
C PHE A 267 -23.08 5.22 3.00
N ALA A 268 -21.81 4.87 2.86
CA ALA A 268 -21.25 4.39 1.61
C ALA A 268 -21.53 2.90 1.42
N VAL A 269 -21.69 2.50 0.15
CA VAL A 269 -21.79 1.10 -0.25
C VAL A 269 -20.51 0.66 -0.94
N MET A 270 -19.98 -0.49 -0.53
CA MET A 270 -18.89 -1.18 -1.19
C MET A 270 -19.45 -2.30 -2.06
N ALA A 271 -19.03 -2.36 -3.31
CA ALA A 271 -19.39 -3.39 -4.29
C ALA A 271 -18.15 -3.93 -4.97
N LEU A 272 -18.18 -5.14 -5.50
CA LEU A 272 -17.05 -5.77 -6.18
C LEU A 272 -16.49 -4.90 -7.33
N ASN A 273 -17.40 -4.38 -8.15
CA ASN A 273 -17.09 -3.59 -9.34
C ASN A 273 -18.27 -2.65 -9.68
N ALA A 274 -18.08 -1.74 -10.63
CA ALA A 274 -19.11 -0.83 -11.09
C ALA A 274 -20.36 -1.56 -11.64
N ALA A 275 -20.18 -2.70 -12.29
CA ALA A 275 -21.29 -3.49 -12.84
C ALA A 275 -22.24 -4.02 -11.75
N SER A 276 -21.74 -4.26 -10.53
CA SER A 276 -22.54 -4.67 -9.37
C SER A 276 -23.47 -3.56 -8.86
N LEU A 277 -23.23 -2.32 -9.23
CA LEU A 277 -24.01 -1.15 -8.79
C LEU A 277 -24.94 -0.59 -9.87
N ARG A 278 -24.98 -1.17 -11.08
CA ARG A 278 -25.70 -0.62 -12.25
C ARG A 278 -27.18 -0.28 -12.00
N ASP A 279 -27.86 -1.09 -11.17
CA ASP A 279 -29.26 -0.88 -10.86
C ASP A 279 -29.48 0.19 -9.77
N TYR A 280 -28.47 0.43 -8.95
CA TYR A 280 -28.52 1.26 -7.75
C TYR A 280 -27.90 2.65 -7.92
N ALA A 281 -26.99 2.79 -8.88
CA ALA A 281 -26.29 4.04 -9.17
C ALA A 281 -26.01 4.20 -10.65
N GLN A 282 -26.05 5.46 -11.14
CA GLN A 282 -25.65 5.80 -12.48
C GLN A 282 -24.13 6.00 -12.46
N ILE A 283 -23.39 5.06 -13.06
CA ILE A 283 -21.93 5.06 -13.11
C ILE A 283 -21.50 5.12 -14.57
N GLY A 284 -21.04 6.30 -15.00
CA GLY A 284 -20.41 6.53 -16.28
C GLY A 284 -18.91 6.23 -16.25
N GLU A 285 -18.23 6.53 -17.36
CA GLU A 285 -16.78 6.29 -17.49
C GLU A 285 -15.97 7.11 -16.47
N ALA A 286 -16.39 8.33 -16.16
CA ALA A 286 -15.71 9.20 -15.20
C ALA A 286 -15.77 8.63 -13.78
N GLU A 287 -16.96 8.24 -13.33
CA GLU A 287 -17.17 7.62 -12.01
C GLU A 287 -16.43 6.28 -11.92
N ALA A 288 -16.52 5.44 -12.94
CA ALA A 288 -15.80 4.15 -13.00
C ALA A 288 -14.29 4.36 -12.94
N GLY A 289 -13.76 5.35 -13.66
CA GLY A 289 -12.35 5.73 -13.61
C GLY A 289 -11.91 6.23 -12.22
N LEU A 290 -12.76 6.99 -11.52
CA LEU A 290 -12.48 7.43 -10.15
C LEU A 290 -12.50 6.26 -9.16
N LEU A 291 -13.50 5.39 -9.24
CA LEU A 291 -13.62 4.20 -8.38
C LEU A 291 -12.41 3.26 -8.48
N ALA A 292 -11.82 3.15 -9.68
CA ALA A 292 -10.65 2.29 -9.95
C ALA A 292 -9.30 2.90 -9.54
N ARG A 293 -9.25 4.12 -9.01
CA ARG A 293 -7.98 4.76 -8.61
C ARG A 293 -7.33 4.05 -7.43
N ALA A 294 -6.00 4.11 -7.39
CA ALA A 294 -5.22 3.58 -6.27
C ALA A 294 -5.56 4.22 -4.90
N ALA A 295 -6.09 5.44 -4.91
CA ALA A 295 -6.58 6.12 -3.71
C ALA A 295 -7.91 5.54 -3.18
N ALA A 296 -8.60 4.72 -3.97
CA ALA A 296 -9.89 4.08 -3.64
C ALA A 296 -10.90 5.03 -2.97
N PRO A 297 -11.28 6.13 -3.63
CA PRO A 297 -12.19 7.11 -3.06
C PRO A 297 -13.61 6.56 -2.91
N ILE A 298 -14.39 7.20 -2.03
CA ILE A 298 -15.84 7.11 -2.09
C ILE A 298 -16.30 8.10 -3.16
N VAL A 299 -16.95 7.60 -4.22
CA VAL A 299 -17.47 8.40 -5.33
C VAL A 299 -18.95 8.60 -5.13
N LEU A 300 -19.42 9.85 -5.21
CA LEU A 300 -20.84 10.16 -5.17
C LEU A 300 -21.43 9.99 -6.58
N CYS A 301 -22.30 9.01 -6.74
CA CYS A 301 -22.98 8.69 -7.99
C CYS A 301 -24.48 9.03 -7.87
N PRO A 302 -25.14 9.57 -8.91
CA PRO A 302 -26.58 9.71 -8.91
C PRO A 302 -27.24 8.35 -8.65
N LYS A 303 -28.34 8.31 -7.88
CA LYS A 303 -29.07 7.06 -7.64
C LYS A 303 -29.62 6.49 -8.94
N GLY A 304 -29.67 5.17 -9.02
CA GLY A 304 -30.30 4.39 -10.10
C GLY A 304 -31.78 4.14 -9.89
N GLY A 305 -32.32 3.23 -10.69
CA GLY A 305 -33.74 2.87 -10.62
C GLY A 305 -34.14 2.01 -9.42
N ARG A 306 -33.19 1.36 -8.77
CA ARG A 306 -33.40 0.52 -7.57
C ARG A 306 -32.82 1.19 -6.34
N GLU A 307 -33.55 1.18 -5.25
CA GLU A 307 -33.08 1.77 -4.01
C GLU A 307 -32.40 0.75 -3.10
N LEU A 308 -31.45 1.26 -2.29
CA LEU A 308 -30.90 0.60 -1.12
C LEU A 308 -31.49 1.29 0.11
N PRO A 309 -32.54 0.71 0.74
CA PRO A 309 -33.27 1.39 1.79
C PRO A 309 -32.38 1.82 2.95
N GLY A 310 -32.55 3.05 3.38
CA GLY A 310 -31.83 3.58 4.54
C GLY A 310 -30.37 3.96 4.29
N LEU A 311 -29.75 3.73 3.14
CA LEU A 311 -28.34 4.10 2.91
C LEU A 311 -28.12 5.62 2.80
N ALA A 312 -28.95 6.28 2.01
CA ALA A 312 -28.83 7.72 1.76
C ALA A 312 -30.26 8.36 1.74
N PRO A 313 -30.93 8.43 2.91
CA PRO A 313 -32.28 8.94 2.99
C PRO A 313 -32.37 10.40 2.54
N GLY A 314 -33.36 10.74 1.72
CA GLY A 314 -33.58 12.09 1.23
C GLY A 314 -32.53 12.66 0.25
N LEU A 315 -31.50 11.90 -0.10
CA LEU A 315 -30.44 12.32 -1.01
C LEU A 315 -30.62 11.73 -2.41
N ALA A 316 -30.28 12.50 -3.45
CA ALA A 316 -30.26 12.03 -4.84
C ALA A 316 -28.99 11.22 -5.18
N TRP A 317 -28.04 11.14 -4.29
CA TRP A 317 -26.70 10.57 -4.49
C TRP A 317 -26.45 9.37 -3.59
N LEU A 318 -25.71 8.41 -4.11
CA LEU A 318 -25.21 7.23 -3.39
C LEU A 318 -23.68 7.28 -3.35
N GLY A 319 -23.09 7.17 -2.16
CA GLY A 319 -21.65 7.03 -2.02
C GLY A 319 -21.22 5.59 -2.35
N ALA A 320 -20.48 5.39 -3.43
CA ALA A 320 -19.98 4.11 -3.90
C ALA A 320 -18.48 3.96 -3.69
N MET A 321 -17.99 2.76 -3.38
CA MET A 321 -16.57 2.44 -3.30
C MET A 321 -16.31 0.98 -3.69
N LEU A 322 -15.06 0.67 -4.07
CA LEU A 322 -14.64 -0.68 -4.40
C LEU A 322 -13.69 -1.27 -3.33
N PRO A 323 -13.48 -2.59 -3.29
CA PRO A 323 -12.55 -3.24 -2.37
C PRO A 323 -11.11 -2.75 -2.57
N ALA A 324 -10.59 -1.98 -1.61
CA ALA A 324 -9.26 -1.40 -1.68
C ALA A 324 -8.16 -2.29 -1.08
N THR A 325 -8.53 -3.29 -0.30
CA THR A 325 -7.57 -4.15 0.41
C THR A 325 -7.77 -5.61 0.04
N PRO A 326 -6.72 -6.45 0.18
CA PRO A 326 -6.89 -7.90 0.05
C PRO A 326 -8.01 -8.43 0.95
N LEU A 327 -8.10 -7.96 2.19
CA LEU A 327 -9.15 -8.35 3.13
C LEU A 327 -10.55 -8.08 2.59
N HIS A 328 -10.78 -6.87 2.09
CA HIS A 328 -12.08 -6.53 1.50
C HIS A 328 -12.38 -7.42 0.29
N LEU A 329 -11.43 -7.54 -0.65
CA LEU A 329 -11.62 -8.36 -1.85
C LEU A 329 -11.90 -9.83 -1.53
N LEU A 330 -11.28 -10.37 -0.48
CA LEU A 330 -11.48 -11.75 -0.04
C LEU A 330 -12.91 -12.05 0.44
N LEU A 331 -13.68 -11.07 0.88
CA LEU A 331 -15.10 -11.27 1.20
C LEU A 331 -15.91 -11.58 -0.07
N TRP A 332 -15.63 -10.90 -1.19
CA TRP A 332 -16.24 -11.19 -2.48
C TRP A 332 -15.72 -12.48 -3.10
N HIS A 333 -14.42 -12.76 -2.95
CA HIS A 333 -13.83 -14.02 -3.38
C HIS A 333 -14.46 -15.22 -2.65
N GLU A 334 -14.74 -15.07 -1.35
CA GLU A 334 -15.48 -16.05 -0.56
C GLU A 334 -16.92 -16.21 -1.06
N ALA A 335 -17.62 -15.10 -1.31
CA ALA A 335 -19.00 -15.10 -1.81
C ALA A 335 -19.12 -15.71 -3.21
N ALA A 336 -18.07 -15.61 -4.02
CA ALA A 336 -17.99 -16.20 -5.36
C ALA A 336 -17.60 -17.69 -5.35
N GLY A 337 -17.41 -18.33 -4.17
CA GLY A 337 -17.02 -19.73 -4.05
C GLY A 337 -15.53 -20.00 -4.25
N ARG A 338 -14.68 -19.01 -4.00
CA ARG A 338 -13.19 -19.11 -4.06
C ARG A 338 -12.65 -19.47 -5.45
N PRO A 339 -13.06 -18.79 -6.52
CA PRO A 339 -12.58 -19.08 -7.87
C PRO A 339 -11.07 -18.87 -8.00
N SER A 340 -10.41 -19.71 -8.79
CA SER A 340 -9.04 -19.47 -9.22
C SER A 340 -8.97 -18.39 -10.31
N GLY A 341 -7.85 -17.67 -10.37
CA GLY A 341 -7.64 -16.60 -11.36
C GLY A 341 -8.48 -15.36 -11.09
N THR A 342 -8.56 -14.45 -12.04
CA THR A 342 -9.13 -13.10 -11.86
C THR A 342 -10.38 -12.82 -12.69
N ASP A 343 -10.82 -13.71 -13.57
CA ASP A 343 -11.93 -13.47 -14.50
C ASP A 343 -13.27 -13.20 -13.80
N TRP A 344 -13.45 -13.73 -12.59
CA TRP A 344 -14.64 -13.51 -11.77
C TRP A 344 -14.81 -12.04 -11.36
N LEU A 345 -13.73 -11.26 -11.32
CA LEU A 345 -13.76 -9.84 -10.95
C LEU A 345 -14.52 -8.97 -11.96
N ALA A 346 -14.64 -9.41 -13.21
CA ALA A 346 -15.40 -8.72 -14.24
C ALA A 346 -16.92 -8.97 -14.13
N ARG A 347 -17.34 -10.01 -13.40
CA ARG A 347 -18.75 -10.36 -13.24
C ARG A 347 -19.40 -9.50 -12.15
N PRO A 348 -20.67 -9.10 -12.29
CA PRO A 348 -21.39 -8.45 -11.22
C PRO A 348 -21.56 -9.41 -10.03
N SER A 349 -21.56 -8.87 -8.83
CA SER A 349 -21.80 -9.59 -7.58
C SER A 349 -23.03 -9.04 -6.88
N ASP A 350 -23.83 -9.90 -6.31
CA ASP A 350 -24.98 -9.53 -5.49
C ASP A 350 -24.59 -9.05 -4.09
N LEU A 351 -23.37 -9.33 -3.64
CA LEU A 351 -22.90 -8.86 -2.34
C LEU A 351 -22.64 -7.35 -2.39
N LEU A 352 -23.42 -6.60 -1.63
CA LEU A 352 -23.25 -5.17 -1.43
C LEU A 352 -23.13 -4.90 0.07
N LEU A 353 -22.04 -4.25 0.49
CA LEU A 353 -21.79 -4.00 1.91
C LEU A 353 -21.86 -2.51 2.24
N VAL A 354 -22.64 -2.18 3.28
CA VAL A 354 -22.43 -0.89 3.97
C VAL A 354 -21.00 -0.86 4.49
N MET A 355 -20.31 0.27 4.27
CA MET A 355 -19.00 0.52 4.87
C MET A 355 -19.01 1.90 5.53
N THR A 356 -18.98 1.92 6.86
CA THR A 356 -18.91 3.16 7.62
C THR A 356 -17.83 3.08 8.68
N SER A 357 -17.33 4.23 9.15
CA SER A 357 -16.33 4.27 10.23
C SER A 357 -16.87 3.60 11.49
N ALA A 358 -16.06 2.77 12.14
CA ALA A 358 -16.43 2.17 13.42
C ALA A 358 -16.01 3.10 14.56
N ASN A 359 -16.98 3.88 15.01
CA ASN A 359 -16.87 4.76 16.17
C ASN A 359 -18.25 5.00 16.77
N PRO A 360 -18.40 5.17 18.08
CA PRO A 360 -19.58 5.76 18.68
C PRO A 360 -19.85 7.16 18.12
N HIS A 361 -21.06 7.66 18.29
CA HIS A 361 -21.43 8.99 17.79
C HIS A 361 -20.51 10.08 18.36
N GLY A 362 -19.99 10.96 17.49
CA GLY A 362 -19.13 12.07 17.90
C GLY A 362 -17.69 11.71 18.29
N GLU A 363 -17.33 10.43 18.35
CA GLU A 363 -16.01 9.98 18.77
C GLU A 363 -15.06 9.69 17.60
N PRO A 364 -13.72 9.66 17.84
CA PRO A 364 -12.74 9.26 16.87
C PRO A 364 -12.89 7.80 16.43
N LEU A 365 -12.38 7.50 15.21
CA LEU A 365 -12.33 6.16 14.66
C LEU A 365 -11.59 5.19 15.59
N VAL A 366 -12.20 4.05 15.87
CA VAL A 366 -11.57 2.95 16.62
C VAL A 366 -10.46 2.30 15.81
N THR A 367 -9.28 2.16 16.42
CA THR A 367 -8.08 1.66 15.71
C THR A 367 -7.40 0.49 16.42
N GLY A 368 -7.49 0.41 17.74
CA GLY A 368 -6.94 -0.65 18.58
C GLY A 368 -7.86 -1.87 18.67
N ASN A 369 -7.29 -3.06 18.86
CA ASN A 369 -8.09 -4.28 19.03
C ASN A 369 -8.81 -4.28 20.38
N ASP A 370 -8.13 -3.85 21.46
CA ASP A 370 -8.73 -3.77 22.79
C ASP A 370 -9.76 -2.64 22.85
N GLU A 371 -9.43 -1.48 22.28
CA GLU A 371 -10.37 -0.36 22.07
C GLU A 371 -11.64 -0.82 21.33
N ALA A 372 -11.52 -1.70 20.31
CA ALA A 372 -12.68 -2.22 19.58
C ALA A 372 -13.55 -3.16 20.42
N ARG A 373 -12.96 -3.88 21.38
CA ARG A 373 -13.73 -4.73 22.30
C ARG A 373 -14.61 -3.89 23.21
N GLU A 374 -14.11 -2.77 23.68
CA GLU A 374 -14.80 -1.87 24.62
C GLU A 374 -15.78 -0.94 23.90
N ARG A 375 -15.29 -0.14 22.95
CA ARG A 375 -16.05 0.95 22.33
C ARG A 375 -17.04 0.51 21.26
N LEU A 376 -16.89 -0.69 20.69
CA LEU A 376 -17.83 -1.28 19.73
C LEU A 376 -18.74 -2.32 20.37
N ALA A 377 -18.69 -2.50 21.68
CA ALA A 377 -19.67 -3.30 22.41
C ALA A 377 -21.07 -2.70 22.20
N GLY A 378 -22.05 -3.57 21.90
CA GLY A 378 -23.43 -3.13 21.60
C GLY A 378 -23.64 -2.52 20.21
N ILE A 379 -22.55 -2.19 19.46
CA ILE A 379 -22.65 -1.68 18.09
C ILE A 379 -22.43 -2.81 17.07
N ALA A 380 -21.39 -3.61 17.24
CA ALA A 380 -21.06 -4.74 16.35
C ALA A 380 -21.39 -6.08 17.01
N ASP A 381 -21.99 -6.99 16.21
CA ASP A 381 -22.28 -8.36 16.64
C ASP A 381 -21.02 -9.25 16.64
N ALA A 382 -20.03 -8.91 15.80
CA ALA A 382 -18.74 -9.60 15.72
C ALA A 382 -17.64 -8.63 15.29
N ARG A 383 -16.39 -9.03 15.52
CA ARG A 383 -15.20 -8.22 15.22
C ARG A 383 -14.18 -9.06 14.47
N LEU A 384 -13.91 -8.73 13.20
CA LEU A 384 -12.82 -9.31 12.42
C LEU A 384 -11.55 -8.50 12.70
N LEU A 385 -10.69 -9.07 13.52
CA LEU A 385 -9.46 -8.46 14.00
C LEU A 385 -8.25 -8.94 13.19
N GLN A 386 -7.19 -8.18 13.29
CA GLN A 386 -5.86 -8.55 12.83
C GLN A 386 -4.82 -8.05 13.84
N ASP A 387 -3.67 -8.70 13.90
CA ASP A 387 -2.61 -8.41 14.87
C ASP A 387 -1.54 -7.42 14.36
N ARG A 388 -1.69 -6.91 13.14
CA ARG A 388 -0.87 -5.82 12.63
C ARG A 388 -1.20 -4.54 13.40
N LYS A 389 -0.30 -4.13 14.29
CA LYS A 389 -0.49 -2.91 15.10
C LYS A 389 -0.47 -1.68 14.19
N ARG A 390 -1.46 -0.81 14.34
CA ARG A 390 -1.41 0.55 13.80
C ARG A 390 -0.52 1.41 14.70
N THR A 391 0.33 2.22 14.10
CA THR A 391 1.02 3.33 14.77
C THR A 391 0.52 4.63 14.19
N ARG A 392 0.22 5.61 15.04
CA ARG A 392 0.05 7.00 14.59
C ARG A 392 1.43 7.63 14.50
N LEU A 393 1.70 8.34 13.42
CA LEU A 393 2.72 9.38 13.42
C LEU A 393 2.15 10.51 14.29
N HIS A 394 2.86 10.86 15.36
CA HIS A 394 2.58 12.04 16.16
C HIS A 394 3.28 13.23 15.54
#